data_e07630e3b7191e35a098fed74ae5fd18
#
_entry.id   e07630e3b7191e35a098fed74ae5fd18
#
_cell.length_a   1.000
_cell.length_b   1.000
_cell.length_c   1.000
_cell.angle_alpha   90.00
_cell.angle_beta   90.00
_cell.angle_gamma   90.00
#
_symmetry.space_group_name_H-M   'P 1'
#
loop_
_entity.id
_entity.type
_entity.pdbx_description
1 polymer ?
#
loop_
_entity_poly.entity_id
_entity_poly.type
_entity_poly.pdbx_seq_one_letter_code
_entity_poly.pdbx_strand_id
1 'polypeptide(L)'
;MPQQDASSNNPAVMAYNAVLVLFDVLVFLVKAIYIVGKGVFEMAVLPPARDVSGDIVLITGAGHGMGKNLSLQYAALGTTVVCVDVNEKTNQETVTAIKSKGGKAFGYTCDVTNRQQVVDICKKIREQVGIVSILINNAGIMPTHPLLQQTENEIRKTFDINVLAHFWFIQSLLPDMIKQNRGHIVVLSSIAGMIGFKYLVPYCGTKFAVRGIMEALSEELRADPAKPNVKFTTIYPYMVDTGLCKRPYTRFPSLLKMVKPDDAAAAIIDAQRRGLVEASIPKYLLYLNTWFRNMPLRVGQEFGDLLDTGLQSDL
;
A
#
# COMPACT_ATOMS: atom_id res chain seq x y z
N MET A 1 -46.50 4.57 -2.02
CA MET A 1 -46.09 5.87 -2.60
C MET A 1 -45.88 6.81 -1.43
N PRO A 2 -44.68 7.33 -1.15
CA PRO A 2 -44.48 8.32 -0.10
C PRO A 2 -45.14 9.63 -0.54
N GLN A 3 -45.91 10.24 0.32
CA GLN A 3 -46.52 11.56 0.13
C GLN A 3 -45.37 12.56 -0.12
N GLN A 4 -45.36 13.19 -1.28
CA GLN A 4 -44.50 14.35 -1.56
C GLN A 4 -45.00 15.48 -0.62
N ASP A 5 -44.13 15.90 0.27
CA ASP A 5 -44.36 16.97 1.20
C ASP A 5 -44.64 18.27 0.45
N ALA A 6 -45.87 18.77 0.49
CA ALA A 6 -46.29 20.00 -0.18
C ALA A 6 -45.53 21.25 0.32
N SER A 7 -44.75 21.13 1.40
CA SER A 7 -43.87 22.19 1.94
C SER A 7 -42.68 22.50 1.09
N SER A 8 -42.22 21.54 0.22
CA SER A 8 -41.02 21.70 -0.61
C SER A 8 -41.18 22.73 -1.74
N ASN A 9 -42.39 23.05 -2.16
CA ASN A 9 -42.69 23.98 -3.26
C ASN A 9 -42.91 25.45 -2.83
N ASN A 10 -42.74 25.77 -1.53
CA ASN A 10 -42.82 27.16 -1.06
C ASN A 10 -41.59 27.95 -1.56
N PRO A 11 -41.75 29.05 -2.35
CA PRO A 11 -40.65 29.82 -2.87
C PRO A 11 -39.67 30.33 -1.81
N ALA A 12 -40.16 30.65 -0.61
CA ALA A 12 -39.31 31.08 0.49
C ALA A 12 -38.43 29.92 1.02
N VAL A 13 -38.96 28.70 1.10
CA VAL A 13 -38.21 27.50 1.51
C VAL A 13 -37.18 27.15 0.43
N MET A 14 -37.53 27.26 -0.84
CA MET A 14 -36.60 27.03 -1.94
C MET A 14 -35.45 28.05 -1.93
N ALA A 15 -35.77 29.34 -1.72
CA ALA A 15 -34.76 30.40 -1.61
C ALA A 15 -33.82 30.18 -0.39
N TYR A 16 -34.37 29.81 0.74
CA TYR A 16 -33.58 29.48 1.95
C TYR A 16 -32.65 28.28 1.72
N ASN A 17 -33.17 27.19 1.15
CA ASN A 17 -32.34 26.02 0.83
C ASN A 17 -31.27 26.36 -0.20
N ALA A 18 -31.54 27.19 -1.21
CA ALA A 18 -30.55 27.65 -2.16
C ALA A 18 -29.41 28.43 -1.48
N VAL A 19 -29.75 29.32 -0.52
CA VAL A 19 -28.74 30.07 0.26
C VAL A 19 -27.89 29.11 1.10
N LEU A 20 -28.49 28.11 1.75
CA LEU A 20 -27.73 27.09 2.51
C LEU A 20 -26.76 26.32 1.60
N VAL A 21 -27.23 25.86 0.44
CA VAL A 21 -26.38 25.16 -0.52
C VAL A 21 -25.22 26.05 -1.01
N LEU A 22 -25.50 27.32 -1.33
CA LEU A 22 -24.45 28.28 -1.71
C LEU A 22 -23.41 28.49 -0.60
N PHE A 23 -23.88 28.58 0.66
CA PHE A 23 -23.00 28.69 1.81
C PHE A 23 -22.13 27.43 1.97
N ASP A 24 -22.72 26.24 1.88
CA ASP A 24 -21.98 24.96 1.97
C ASP A 24 -20.95 24.83 0.84
N VAL A 25 -21.30 25.25 -0.37
CA VAL A 25 -20.37 25.28 -1.51
C VAL A 25 -19.20 26.25 -1.25
N LEU A 26 -19.49 27.43 -0.72
CA LEU A 26 -18.44 28.40 -0.37
C LEU A 26 -17.48 27.86 0.70
N VAL A 27 -18.06 27.26 1.76
CA VAL A 27 -17.26 26.60 2.82
C VAL A 27 -16.40 25.47 2.23
N PHE A 28 -16.96 24.66 1.32
CA PHE A 28 -16.20 23.62 0.62
C PHE A 28 -15.05 24.22 -0.20
N LEU A 29 -15.30 25.29 -0.97
CA LEU A 29 -14.25 25.91 -1.80
C LEU A 29 -13.10 26.48 -0.94
N VAL A 30 -13.42 27.13 0.19
CA VAL A 30 -12.39 27.62 1.12
C VAL A 30 -11.57 26.47 1.70
N LYS A 31 -12.23 25.39 2.14
CA LYS A 31 -11.56 24.18 2.62
C LYS A 31 -10.69 23.56 1.52
N ALA A 32 -11.19 23.46 0.29
CA ALA A 32 -10.46 22.90 -0.84
C ALA A 32 -9.17 23.69 -1.15
N ILE A 33 -9.26 25.03 -1.18
CA ILE A 33 -8.09 25.92 -1.37
C ILE A 33 -7.06 25.69 -0.26
N TYR A 34 -7.51 25.63 1.00
CA TYR A 34 -6.61 25.36 2.13
C TYR A 34 -5.93 23.98 2.00
N ILE A 35 -6.70 22.93 1.68
CA ILE A 35 -6.18 21.56 1.53
C ILE A 35 -5.17 21.49 0.38
N VAL A 36 -5.46 22.12 -0.77
CA VAL A 36 -4.54 22.17 -1.91
C VAL A 36 -3.26 22.93 -1.53
N GLY A 37 -3.38 24.10 -0.90
CA GLY A 37 -2.23 24.87 -0.43
C GLY A 37 -1.36 24.10 0.56
N LYS A 38 -2.00 23.40 1.52
CA LYS A 38 -1.32 22.51 2.45
C LYS A 38 -0.60 21.37 1.72
N GLY A 39 -1.27 20.72 0.76
CA GLY A 39 -0.67 19.65 -0.05
C GLY A 39 0.57 20.11 -0.81
N VAL A 40 0.51 21.28 -1.46
CA VAL A 40 1.66 21.88 -2.14
C VAL A 40 2.79 22.19 -1.16
N PHE A 41 2.48 22.71 0.03
CA PHE A 41 3.47 22.92 1.08
C PHE A 41 4.13 21.63 1.55
N GLU A 42 3.34 20.56 1.79
CA GLU A 42 3.83 19.24 2.21
C GLU A 42 4.66 18.52 1.14
N MET A 43 4.54 18.89 -0.14
CA MET A 43 5.46 18.41 -1.20
C MET A 43 6.88 18.95 -0.98
N ALA A 44 7.01 20.19 -0.49
CA ALA A 44 8.30 20.82 -0.21
C ALA A 44 8.80 20.52 1.22
N VAL A 45 7.89 20.46 2.19
CA VAL A 45 8.19 20.26 3.62
C VAL A 45 7.47 19.01 4.11
N LEU A 46 8.18 17.89 4.10
CA LEU A 46 7.62 16.61 4.56
C LEU A 46 7.28 16.66 6.07
N PRO A 47 6.18 16.03 6.51
CA PRO A 47 5.87 15.88 7.92
C PRO A 47 7.03 15.21 8.68
N PRO A 48 7.23 15.52 9.97
CA PRO A 48 8.26 14.88 10.78
C PRO A 48 8.03 13.38 10.87
N ALA A 49 9.11 12.60 10.79
CA ALA A 49 9.05 11.15 10.93
C ALA A 49 8.74 10.77 12.39
N ARG A 50 7.66 10.01 12.58
CA ARG A 50 7.27 9.49 13.90
C ARG A 50 8.30 8.51 14.45
N ASP A 51 8.56 8.54 15.74
CA ASP A 51 9.26 7.45 16.42
C ASP A 51 8.39 6.18 16.41
N VAL A 52 8.99 5.05 16.08
CA VAL A 52 8.36 3.74 16.03
C VAL A 52 8.97 2.76 17.05
N SER A 53 9.89 3.24 17.89
CA SER A 53 10.49 2.42 18.95
C SER A 53 9.40 1.85 19.85
N GLY A 54 9.49 0.55 20.16
CA GLY A 54 8.46 -0.18 20.92
C GLY A 54 7.22 -0.60 20.14
N ASP A 55 7.05 -0.20 18.87
CA ASP A 55 5.98 -0.72 18.00
C ASP A 55 6.20 -2.21 17.68
N ILE A 56 5.11 -2.95 17.48
CA ILE A 56 5.12 -4.31 16.93
C ILE A 56 4.76 -4.22 15.45
N VAL A 57 5.70 -4.59 14.58
CA VAL A 57 5.57 -4.53 13.13
C VAL A 57 5.46 -5.92 12.55
N LEU A 58 4.34 -6.24 11.90
CA LEU A 58 4.17 -7.49 11.16
C LEU A 58 4.47 -7.25 9.68
N ILE A 59 5.36 -8.07 9.11
CA ILE A 59 5.77 -7.99 7.71
C ILE A 59 5.54 -9.33 7.03
N THR A 60 4.73 -9.36 5.96
CA THR A 60 4.53 -10.55 5.13
C THR A 60 5.58 -10.62 4.01
N GLY A 61 6.02 -11.83 3.64
CA GLY A 61 7.13 -12.03 2.71
C GLY A 61 8.46 -11.55 3.29
N ALA A 62 8.68 -11.80 4.60
CA ALA A 62 9.83 -11.27 5.35
C ALA A 62 11.14 -12.04 5.11
N GLY A 63 11.08 -13.19 4.44
CA GLY A 63 12.27 -14.02 4.21
C GLY A 63 13.20 -13.53 3.11
N HIS A 64 12.74 -12.66 2.21
CA HIS A 64 13.49 -12.26 1.02
C HIS A 64 13.24 -10.81 0.60
N GLY A 65 14.12 -10.27 -0.25
CA GLY A 65 13.93 -9.01 -0.98
C GLY A 65 13.59 -7.81 -0.08
N MET A 66 12.55 -7.07 -0.43
CA MET A 66 12.11 -5.89 0.34
C MET A 66 11.66 -6.26 1.75
N GLY A 67 10.93 -7.36 1.92
CA GLY A 67 10.44 -7.79 3.23
C GLY A 67 11.56 -8.07 4.23
N LYS A 68 12.64 -8.72 3.80
CA LYS A 68 13.85 -8.93 4.61
C LYS A 68 14.49 -7.61 5.01
N ASN A 69 14.70 -6.68 4.07
CA ASN A 69 15.32 -5.38 4.36
C ASN A 69 14.43 -4.51 5.25
N LEU A 70 13.10 -4.52 5.04
CA LEU A 70 12.13 -3.87 5.93
C LEU A 70 12.26 -4.42 7.36
N SER A 71 12.33 -5.75 7.51
CA SER A 71 12.45 -6.40 8.82
C SER A 71 13.74 -5.99 9.55
N LEU A 72 14.87 -5.97 8.85
CA LEU A 72 16.15 -5.56 9.42
C LEU A 72 16.15 -4.08 9.83
N GLN A 73 15.62 -3.20 8.98
CA GLN A 73 15.62 -1.77 9.24
C GLN A 73 14.61 -1.36 10.33
N TYR A 74 13.41 -1.96 10.37
CA TYR A 74 12.48 -1.72 11.48
C TYR A 74 13.07 -2.18 12.82
N ALA A 75 13.73 -3.35 12.86
CA ALA A 75 14.39 -3.81 14.06
C ALA A 75 15.47 -2.84 14.55
N ALA A 76 16.25 -2.25 13.64
CA ALA A 76 17.25 -1.22 13.96
C ALA A 76 16.64 0.06 14.52
N LEU A 77 15.36 0.34 14.28
CA LEU A 77 14.60 1.43 14.88
C LEU A 77 13.98 1.08 16.25
N GLY A 78 14.35 -0.05 16.84
CA GLY A 78 13.87 -0.46 18.17
C GLY A 78 12.47 -1.07 18.19
N THR A 79 11.94 -1.48 17.04
CA THR A 79 10.65 -2.19 16.96
C THR A 79 10.80 -3.67 17.31
N THR A 80 9.70 -4.31 17.69
CA THR A 80 9.58 -5.78 17.68
C THR A 80 9.04 -6.22 16.33
N VAL A 81 9.83 -7.00 15.58
CA VAL A 81 9.47 -7.41 14.22
C VAL A 81 8.87 -8.82 14.22
N VAL A 82 7.71 -8.96 13.61
CA VAL A 82 7.05 -10.23 13.35
C VAL A 82 7.23 -10.57 11.87
N CYS A 83 8.11 -11.51 11.57
CA CYS A 83 8.44 -11.99 10.23
C CYS A 83 7.51 -13.12 9.83
N VAL A 84 6.71 -12.94 8.78
CA VAL A 84 5.80 -13.95 8.24
C VAL A 84 6.21 -14.29 6.81
N ASP A 85 6.49 -15.56 6.54
CA ASP A 85 6.85 -16.03 5.20
C ASP A 85 6.41 -17.49 5.03
N VAL A 86 6.19 -17.93 3.79
CA VAL A 86 5.92 -19.33 3.46
C VAL A 86 7.19 -20.16 3.51
N ASN A 87 8.35 -19.56 3.25
CA ASN A 87 9.65 -20.21 3.31
C ASN A 87 10.24 -20.08 4.72
N GLU A 88 10.11 -21.14 5.51
CA GLU A 88 10.61 -21.21 6.88
C GLU A 88 12.09 -20.89 6.99
N LYS A 89 12.93 -21.47 6.10
CA LYS A 89 14.39 -21.29 6.16
C LYS A 89 14.79 -19.84 6.01
N THR A 90 14.37 -19.18 4.94
CA THR A 90 14.75 -17.76 4.69
C THR A 90 14.12 -16.82 5.70
N ASN A 91 12.93 -17.14 6.21
CA ASN A 91 12.28 -16.39 7.28
C ASN A 91 13.12 -16.47 8.58
N GLN A 92 13.55 -17.68 8.96
CA GLN A 92 14.38 -17.89 10.13
C GLN A 92 15.78 -17.24 10.00
N GLU A 93 16.35 -17.23 8.80
CA GLU A 93 17.60 -16.49 8.52
C GLU A 93 17.44 -14.98 8.81
N THR A 94 16.29 -14.39 8.40
CA THR A 94 15.96 -12.98 8.69
C THR A 94 15.83 -12.74 10.20
N VAL A 95 15.10 -13.60 10.91
CA VAL A 95 14.93 -13.51 12.36
C VAL A 95 16.27 -13.61 13.08
N THR A 96 17.12 -14.57 12.67
CA THR A 96 18.45 -14.75 13.25
C THR A 96 19.35 -13.53 13.01
N ALA A 97 19.31 -12.95 11.79
CA ALA A 97 20.07 -11.74 11.47
C ALA A 97 19.64 -10.52 12.29
N ILE A 98 18.35 -10.40 12.65
CA ILE A 98 17.86 -9.36 13.54
C ILE A 98 18.37 -9.60 14.96
N LYS A 99 18.21 -10.83 15.49
CA LYS A 99 18.60 -11.18 16.85
C LYS A 99 20.11 -11.07 17.07
N SER A 100 20.93 -11.43 16.08
CA SER A 100 22.39 -11.30 16.16
C SER A 100 22.88 -9.85 16.30
N LYS A 101 22.05 -8.87 15.88
CA LYS A 101 22.28 -7.43 16.04
C LYS A 101 21.61 -6.84 17.30
N GLY A 102 21.09 -7.69 18.20
CA GLY A 102 20.41 -7.27 19.43
C GLY A 102 18.95 -6.82 19.25
N GLY A 103 18.37 -6.97 18.04
CA GLY A 103 16.98 -6.64 17.78
C GLY A 103 16.02 -7.72 18.27
N LYS A 104 14.72 -7.37 18.36
CA LYS A 104 13.64 -8.28 18.75
C LYS A 104 12.88 -8.76 17.52
N ALA A 105 12.86 -10.07 17.27
CA ALA A 105 12.14 -10.64 16.13
C ALA A 105 11.53 -12.00 16.45
N PHE A 106 10.38 -12.27 15.84
CA PHE A 106 9.64 -13.54 15.89
C PHE A 106 9.34 -13.98 14.46
N GLY A 107 9.55 -15.27 14.16
CA GLY A 107 9.29 -15.86 12.86
C GLY A 107 8.07 -16.78 12.89
N TYR A 108 7.20 -16.64 11.92
CA TYR A 108 6.05 -17.53 11.72
C TYR A 108 6.00 -17.99 10.26
N THR A 109 5.91 -19.29 10.05
CA THR A 109 5.71 -19.88 8.72
C THR A 109 4.22 -19.87 8.40
N CYS A 110 3.83 -19.26 7.29
CA CYS A 110 2.44 -19.15 6.89
C CYS A 110 2.30 -19.01 5.37
N ASP A 111 1.44 -19.81 4.79
CA ASP A 111 0.90 -19.54 3.46
C ASP A 111 -0.19 -18.46 3.58
N VAL A 112 0.10 -17.27 3.10
CA VAL A 112 -0.80 -16.11 3.18
C VAL A 112 -2.10 -16.29 2.39
N THR A 113 -2.16 -17.28 1.48
CA THR A 113 -3.38 -17.62 0.73
C THR A 113 -4.36 -18.44 1.58
N ASN A 114 -3.86 -19.10 2.62
CA ASN A 114 -4.68 -19.88 3.55
C ASN A 114 -5.21 -18.99 4.67
N ARG A 115 -6.47 -18.56 4.53
CA ARG A 115 -7.14 -17.68 5.50
C ARG A 115 -7.07 -18.23 6.94
N GLN A 116 -7.27 -19.56 7.13
CA GLN A 116 -7.26 -20.12 8.48
C GLN A 116 -5.87 -20.03 9.12
N GLN A 117 -4.81 -20.35 8.37
CA GLN A 117 -3.44 -20.16 8.87
C GLN A 117 -3.17 -18.71 9.27
N VAL A 118 -3.63 -17.73 8.47
CA VAL A 118 -3.48 -16.31 8.80
C VAL A 118 -4.18 -15.95 10.10
N VAL A 119 -5.43 -16.40 10.29
CA VAL A 119 -6.19 -16.18 11.54
C VAL A 119 -5.46 -16.79 12.74
N ASP A 120 -5.01 -18.05 12.60
CA ASP A 120 -4.34 -18.78 13.68
C ASP A 120 -3.01 -18.14 14.09
N ILE A 121 -2.19 -17.71 13.10
CA ILE A 121 -0.93 -17.03 13.43
C ILE A 121 -1.17 -15.65 14.04
N CYS A 122 -2.15 -14.88 13.57
CA CYS A 122 -2.47 -13.57 14.16
C CYS A 122 -2.90 -13.73 15.63
N LYS A 123 -3.66 -14.79 15.97
CA LYS A 123 -3.99 -15.11 17.35
C LYS A 123 -2.73 -15.44 18.18
N LYS A 124 -1.85 -16.31 17.67
CA LYS A 124 -0.58 -16.65 18.34
C LYS A 124 0.31 -15.43 18.54
N ILE A 125 0.40 -14.56 17.54
CA ILE A 125 1.19 -13.32 17.63
C ILE A 125 0.65 -12.43 18.75
N ARG A 126 -0.68 -12.26 18.84
CA ARG A 126 -1.31 -11.49 19.92
C ARG A 126 -0.96 -12.04 21.31
N GLU A 127 -0.97 -13.36 21.47
CA GLU A 127 -0.70 -14.04 22.73
C GLU A 127 0.79 -14.02 23.12
N GLN A 128 1.68 -14.21 22.15
CA GLN A 128 3.12 -14.41 22.39
C GLN A 128 3.96 -13.14 22.26
N VAL A 129 3.53 -12.19 21.44
CA VAL A 129 4.29 -10.98 21.11
C VAL A 129 3.57 -9.73 21.57
N GLY A 130 2.26 -9.66 21.32
CA GLY A 130 1.41 -8.53 21.65
C GLY A 130 0.60 -8.02 20.46
N ILE A 131 0.01 -6.84 20.63
CA ILE A 131 -0.86 -6.23 19.61
C ILE A 131 -0.01 -5.57 18.53
N VAL A 132 -0.19 -6.01 17.28
CA VAL A 132 0.47 -5.45 16.10
C VAL A 132 -0.05 -4.04 15.86
N SER A 133 0.84 -3.06 15.90
CA SER A 133 0.54 -1.65 15.64
C SER A 133 0.86 -1.22 14.20
N ILE A 134 1.73 -1.95 13.48
CA ILE A 134 2.07 -1.68 12.08
C ILE A 134 1.97 -3.00 11.29
N LEU A 135 1.15 -3.01 10.25
CA LEU A 135 1.05 -4.11 9.30
C LEU A 135 1.68 -3.70 7.98
N ILE A 136 2.65 -4.50 7.48
CA ILE A 136 3.24 -4.33 6.15
C ILE A 136 2.84 -5.54 5.29
N ASN A 137 1.82 -5.35 4.48
CA ASN A 137 1.40 -6.31 3.46
C ASN A 137 2.36 -6.21 2.25
N ASN A 138 3.44 -7.00 2.28
CA ASN A 138 4.49 -6.98 1.28
C ASN A 138 4.56 -8.26 0.42
N ALA A 139 4.08 -9.41 0.90
CA ALA A 139 4.06 -10.66 0.14
C ALA A 139 3.43 -10.46 -1.25
N GLY A 140 4.06 -10.99 -2.28
CA GLY A 140 3.55 -10.86 -3.64
C GLY A 140 4.35 -11.67 -4.66
N ILE A 141 3.69 -12.01 -5.77
CA ILE A 141 4.28 -12.68 -6.92
C ILE A 141 3.97 -11.91 -8.21
N MET A 142 4.78 -12.11 -9.25
CA MET A 142 4.66 -11.40 -10.53
C MET A 142 5.04 -12.32 -11.70
N PRO A 143 4.18 -13.26 -12.11
CA PRO A 143 4.35 -13.98 -13.36
C PRO A 143 4.37 -13.01 -14.54
N THR A 144 5.37 -13.13 -15.42
CA THR A 144 5.62 -12.17 -16.51
C THR A 144 5.51 -12.86 -17.86
N HIS A 145 4.28 -13.04 -18.35
CA HIS A 145 3.99 -13.68 -19.64
C HIS A 145 2.87 -12.95 -20.39
N PRO A 146 2.77 -13.13 -21.73
CA PRO A 146 1.59 -12.73 -22.48
C PRO A 146 0.32 -13.35 -21.85
N LEU A 147 -0.76 -12.57 -21.75
CA LEU A 147 -2.00 -13.03 -21.12
C LEU A 147 -2.51 -14.38 -21.67
N LEU A 148 -2.45 -14.58 -22.97
CA LEU A 148 -2.89 -15.82 -23.62
C LEU A 148 -2.02 -17.06 -23.29
N GLN A 149 -0.88 -16.87 -22.65
CA GLN A 149 0.04 -17.93 -22.22
C GLN A 149 0.02 -18.12 -20.70
N GLN A 150 -0.72 -17.29 -19.98
CA GLN A 150 -0.87 -17.44 -18.52
C GLN A 150 -1.92 -18.50 -18.21
N THR A 151 -1.58 -19.40 -17.31
CA THR A 151 -2.49 -20.45 -16.86
C THR A 151 -3.51 -19.91 -15.86
N GLU A 152 -4.66 -20.57 -15.76
CA GLU A 152 -5.67 -20.25 -14.73
C GLU A 152 -5.06 -20.25 -13.32
N ASN A 153 -4.21 -21.23 -13.01
CA ASN A 153 -3.55 -21.34 -11.70
C ASN A 153 -2.65 -20.13 -11.39
N GLU A 154 -1.87 -19.67 -12.35
CA GLU A 154 -1.03 -18.47 -12.19
C GLU A 154 -1.87 -17.22 -11.93
N ILE A 155 -2.96 -17.05 -12.68
CA ILE A 155 -3.87 -15.91 -12.51
C ILE A 155 -4.48 -15.95 -11.11
N ARG A 156 -5.08 -17.10 -10.70
CA ARG A 156 -5.70 -17.27 -9.38
C ARG A 156 -4.70 -17.03 -8.27
N LYS A 157 -3.54 -17.69 -8.32
CA LYS A 157 -2.50 -17.56 -7.31
C LYS A 157 -1.99 -16.11 -7.19
N THR A 158 -1.91 -15.36 -8.31
CA THR A 158 -1.54 -13.95 -8.29
C THR A 158 -2.56 -13.12 -7.52
N PHE A 159 -3.86 -13.37 -7.70
CA PHE A 159 -4.91 -12.69 -6.93
C PHE A 159 -4.95 -13.14 -5.47
N ASP A 160 -4.80 -14.42 -5.20
CA ASP A 160 -4.83 -14.97 -3.84
C ASP A 160 -3.72 -14.34 -2.97
N ILE A 161 -2.48 -14.27 -3.50
CA ILE A 161 -1.35 -13.73 -2.76
C ILE A 161 -1.38 -12.19 -2.73
N ASN A 162 -1.57 -11.55 -3.90
CA ASN A 162 -1.37 -10.10 -4.00
C ASN A 162 -2.60 -9.29 -3.53
N VAL A 163 -3.79 -9.91 -3.41
CA VAL A 163 -5.04 -9.23 -3.06
C VAL A 163 -5.71 -9.88 -1.86
N LEU A 164 -6.13 -11.17 -1.95
CA LEU A 164 -6.94 -11.78 -0.91
C LEU A 164 -6.20 -11.90 0.41
N ALA A 165 -4.91 -12.19 0.39
CA ALA A 165 -4.08 -12.22 1.57
C ALA A 165 -4.10 -10.90 2.37
N HIS A 166 -4.20 -9.75 1.70
CA HIS A 166 -4.30 -8.45 2.37
C HIS A 166 -5.55 -8.36 3.24
N PHE A 167 -6.70 -8.85 2.73
CA PHE A 167 -7.94 -8.87 3.51
C PHE A 167 -7.81 -9.72 4.77
N TRP A 168 -7.17 -10.90 4.68
CA TRP A 168 -7.06 -11.82 5.81
C TRP A 168 -6.26 -11.21 6.96
N PHE A 169 -5.12 -10.56 6.67
CA PHE A 169 -4.34 -9.87 7.68
C PHE A 169 -5.06 -8.61 8.21
N ILE A 170 -5.67 -7.82 7.34
CA ILE A 170 -6.41 -6.62 7.76
C ILE A 170 -7.57 -7.02 8.68
N GLN A 171 -8.41 -7.98 8.29
CA GLN A 171 -9.53 -8.45 9.11
C GLN A 171 -9.08 -9.01 10.47
N SER A 172 -7.90 -9.63 10.54
CA SER A 172 -7.38 -10.23 11.77
C SER A 172 -6.75 -9.21 12.73
N LEU A 173 -6.22 -8.09 12.23
CA LEU A 173 -5.44 -7.14 13.02
C LEU A 173 -6.14 -5.80 13.24
N LEU A 174 -6.96 -5.34 12.29
CA LEU A 174 -7.66 -4.06 12.34
C LEU A 174 -8.56 -3.89 13.58
N PRO A 175 -9.31 -4.89 14.05
CA PRO A 175 -10.14 -4.74 15.25
C PRO A 175 -9.34 -4.32 16.49
N ASP A 176 -8.12 -4.86 16.66
CA ASP A 176 -7.25 -4.48 17.77
C ASP A 176 -6.68 -3.07 17.58
N MET A 177 -6.32 -2.69 16.36
CA MET A 177 -5.86 -1.33 16.04
C MET A 177 -6.94 -0.29 16.35
N ILE A 178 -8.20 -0.58 16.00
CA ILE A 178 -9.36 0.27 16.32
C ILE A 178 -9.53 0.37 17.84
N LYS A 179 -9.54 -0.76 18.55
CA LYS A 179 -9.69 -0.80 20.02
C LYS A 179 -8.58 -0.03 20.74
N GLN A 180 -7.35 -0.08 20.25
CA GLN A 180 -6.20 0.65 20.79
C GLN A 180 -6.18 2.13 20.33
N ASN A 181 -7.08 2.52 19.44
CA ASN A 181 -7.07 3.82 18.75
C ASN A 181 -5.69 4.16 18.17
N ARG A 182 -4.97 3.13 17.68
CA ARG A 182 -3.60 3.22 17.15
C ARG A 182 -3.34 2.10 16.17
N GLY A 183 -3.04 2.44 14.93
CA GLY A 183 -2.67 1.47 13.90
C GLY A 183 -2.08 2.13 12.67
N HIS A 184 -1.31 1.35 11.91
CA HIS A 184 -0.86 1.77 10.59
C HIS A 184 -0.81 0.56 9.64
N ILE A 185 -1.58 0.60 8.58
CA ILE A 185 -1.59 -0.43 7.54
C ILE A 185 -0.83 0.11 6.33
N VAL A 186 0.22 -0.61 5.93
CA VAL A 186 1.02 -0.32 4.74
C VAL A 186 0.84 -1.45 3.74
N VAL A 187 0.56 -1.12 2.50
CA VAL A 187 0.47 -2.11 1.42
C VAL A 187 1.45 -1.81 0.30
N LEU A 188 2.08 -2.87 -0.21
CA LEU A 188 2.95 -2.78 -1.37
C LEU A 188 2.12 -2.99 -2.64
N SER A 189 1.67 -1.86 -3.23
CA SER A 189 1.18 -1.84 -4.60
C SER A 189 2.37 -1.89 -5.58
N SER A 190 2.38 -1.12 -6.63
CA SER A 190 3.42 -0.96 -7.63
C SER A 190 3.09 0.24 -8.52
N ILE A 191 4.03 0.76 -9.29
CA ILE A 191 3.70 1.62 -10.44
C ILE A 191 2.74 0.90 -11.40
N ALA A 192 2.78 -0.43 -11.47
CA ALA A 192 1.79 -1.26 -12.17
C ALA A 192 0.36 -1.21 -11.56
N GLY A 193 0.18 -0.60 -10.41
CA GLY A 193 -1.13 -0.23 -9.83
C GLY A 193 -1.60 1.18 -10.22
N MET A 194 -0.82 1.89 -11.01
CA MET A 194 -1.14 3.22 -11.54
C MET A 194 -1.28 3.22 -13.05
N ILE A 195 -0.45 2.46 -13.76
CA ILE A 195 -0.46 2.30 -15.21
C ILE A 195 -0.35 0.82 -15.60
N GLY A 196 -0.82 0.47 -16.80
CA GLY A 196 -0.72 -0.90 -17.33
C GLY A 196 0.65 -1.17 -17.96
N PHE A 197 1.13 -2.41 -17.81
CA PHE A 197 2.36 -2.90 -18.46
C PHE A 197 2.07 -4.16 -19.27
N LYS A 198 2.71 -4.30 -20.43
CA LYS A 198 2.66 -5.54 -21.22
C LYS A 198 3.23 -6.70 -20.39
N TYR A 199 2.71 -7.90 -20.61
CA TYR A 199 3.07 -9.15 -19.91
C TYR A 199 2.68 -9.23 -18.43
N LEU A 200 2.09 -8.17 -17.87
CA LEU A 200 1.73 -8.07 -16.45
C LEU A 200 0.21 -7.92 -16.22
N VAL A 201 -0.65 -8.41 -17.12
CA VAL A 201 -2.09 -8.13 -17.05
C VAL A 201 -2.71 -8.52 -15.71
N PRO A 202 -2.59 -9.76 -15.17
CA PRO A 202 -3.10 -10.10 -13.85
C PRO A 202 -2.38 -9.34 -12.73
N TYR A 203 -1.08 -9.17 -12.81
CA TYR A 203 -0.31 -8.43 -11.81
C TYR A 203 -0.78 -6.97 -11.72
N CYS A 204 -0.91 -6.27 -12.85
CA CYS A 204 -1.50 -4.92 -12.87
C CYS A 204 -2.88 -4.92 -12.21
N GLY A 205 -3.76 -5.85 -12.60
CA GLY A 205 -5.09 -5.99 -11.99
C GLY A 205 -5.03 -6.09 -10.47
N THR A 206 -4.12 -6.92 -9.93
CA THR A 206 -3.95 -7.05 -8.47
C THR A 206 -3.45 -5.76 -7.82
N LYS A 207 -2.53 -5.04 -8.45
CA LYS A 207 -1.94 -3.82 -7.88
C LYS A 207 -2.89 -2.61 -7.95
N PHE A 208 -3.76 -2.55 -8.96
CA PHE A 208 -4.90 -1.63 -8.97
C PHE A 208 -5.92 -1.98 -7.89
N ALA A 209 -6.26 -3.27 -7.72
CA ALA A 209 -7.18 -3.72 -6.67
C ALA A 209 -6.71 -3.31 -5.27
N VAL A 210 -5.42 -3.51 -4.96
CA VAL A 210 -4.82 -3.11 -3.67
C VAL A 210 -4.98 -1.62 -3.40
N ARG A 211 -4.80 -0.78 -4.40
CA ARG A 211 -5.06 0.66 -4.28
C ARG A 211 -6.52 0.94 -3.91
N GLY A 212 -7.46 0.38 -4.66
CA GLY A 212 -8.89 0.57 -4.42
C GLY A 212 -9.34 0.07 -3.04
N ILE A 213 -8.77 -1.05 -2.56
CA ILE A 213 -9.02 -1.56 -1.20
C ILE A 213 -8.62 -0.53 -0.14
N MET A 214 -7.44 0.08 -0.28
CA MET A 214 -6.93 1.04 0.70
C MET A 214 -7.73 2.35 0.70
N GLU A 215 -8.10 2.83 -0.47
CA GLU A 215 -8.96 4.01 -0.63
C GLU A 215 -10.33 3.76 0.04
N ALA A 216 -10.99 2.64 -0.26
CA ALA A 216 -12.29 2.30 0.29
C ALA A 216 -12.26 2.09 1.81
N LEU A 217 -11.26 1.35 2.31
CA LEU A 217 -11.11 1.11 3.74
C LEU A 217 -10.80 2.40 4.52
N SER A 218 -10.01 3.29 3.95
CA SER A 218 -9.74 4.61 4.53
C SER A 218 -11.02 5.45 4.65
N GLU A 219 -11.89 5.42 3.63
CA GLU A 219 -13.18 6.10 3.65
C GLU A 219 -14.16 5.48 4.67
N GLU A 220 -14.17 4.15 4.77
CA GLU A 220 -15.00 3.45 5.75
C GLU A 220 -14.64 3.88 7.19
N LEU A 221 -13.35 3.90 7.54
CA LEU A 221 -12.92 4.33 8.87
C LEU A 221 -13.04 5.85 9.09
N ARG A 222 -12.91 6.66 8.04
CA ARG A 222 -13.16 8.11 8.11
C ARG A 222 -14.63 8.43 8.41
N ALA A 223 -15.55 7.62 7.88
CA ALA A 223 -16.98 7.76 8.08
C ALA A 223 -17.45 7.15 9.41
N ASP A 224 -16.63 6.33 10.07
CA ASP A 224 -16.98 5.74 11.38
C ASP A 224 -17.16 6.84 12.43
N PRO A 225 -18.28 6.85 13.18
CA PRO A 225 -18.51 7.83 14.26
C PRO A 225 -17.41 7.86 15.31
N ALA A 226 -16.76 6.72 15.59
CA ALA A 226 -15.65 6.62 16.53
C ALA A 226 -14.35 7.24 16.00
N LYS A 227 -14.24 7.48 14.68
CA LYS A 227 -13.08 8.06 13.99
C LYS A 227 -11.76 7.47 14.48
N PRO A 228 -11.54 6.15 14.39
CA PRO A 228 -10.37 5.51 14.94
C PRO A 228 -9.09 6.04 14.27
N ASN A 229 -8.05 6.27 15.07
CA ASN A 229 -6.75 6.76 14.59
C ASN A 229 -5.92 5.62 13.98
N VAL A 230 -6.42 5.05 12.88
CA VAL A 230 -5.70 4.08 12.05
C VAL A 230 -5.27 4.75 10.75
N LYS A 231 -3.98 4.71 10.45
CA LYS A 231 -3.38 5.32 9.26
C LYS A 231 -3.21 4.29 8.16
N PHE A 232 -3.16 4.78 6.93
CA PHE A 232 -3.01 3.98 5.72
C PHE A 232 -1.89 4.55 4.86
N THR A 233 -1.04 3.68 4.31
CA THR A 233 0.00 4.06 3.34
C THR A 233 0.03 3.05 2.20
N THR A 234 -0.17 3.53 0.98
CA THR A 234 0.00 2.74 -0.24
C THR A 234 1.32 3.09 -0.90
N ILE A 235 2.17 2.08 -1.10
CA ILE A 235 3.49 2.26 -1.71
C ILE A 235 3.46 1.78 -3.16
N TYR A 236 4.04 2.56 -4.06
CA TYR A 236 4.18 2.25 -5.48
C TYR A 236 5.66 2.14 -5.86
N PRO A 237 6.32 0.99 -5.59
CA PRO A 237 7.68 0.77 -6.07
C PRO A 237 7.68 0.68 -7.61
N TYR A 238 8.74 1.21 -8.22
CA TYR A 238 9.12 0.90 -9.59
C TYR A 238 9.86 -0.45 -9.60
N MET A 239 10.92 -0.61 -10.36
CA MET A 239 11.71 -1.83 -10.37
C MET A 239 12.69 -1.87 -9.20
N VAL A 240 12.52 -2.85 -8.31
CA VAL A 240 13.42 -3.10 -7.17
C VAL A 240 14.17 -4.41 -7.41
N ASP A 241 15.47 -4.41 -7.17
CA ASP A 241 16.37 -5.56 -7.40
C ASP A 241 16.20 -6.62 -6.30
N THR A 242 15.07 -7.32 -6.35
CA THR A 242 14.72 -8.40 -5.41
C THR A 242 14.71 -9.78 -6.09
N GLY A 243 15.00 -9.86 -7.39
CA GLY A 243 14.78 -11.07 -8.18
C GLY A 243 13.32 -11.27 -8.63
N LEU A 244 12.37 -10.42 -8.20
CA LEU A 244 10.99 -10.45 -8.69
C LEU A 244 10.93 -9.97 -10.16
N CYS A 245 11.70 -8.94 -10.51
CA CYS A 245 11.88 -8.42 -11.87
C CYS A 245 13.03 -9.15 -12.54
N LYS A 246 12.77 -10.23 -13.29
CA LYS A 246 13.84 -11.08 -13.82
C LYS A 246 14.57 -10.49 -15.03
N ARG A 247 13.87 -9.86 -15.96
CA ARG A 247 14.42 -9.32 -17.21
C ARG A 247 13.95 -7.89 -17.46
N PRO A 248 14.35 -6.93 -16.61
CA PRO A 248 13.97 -5.53 -16.78
C PRO A 248 14.76 -4.91 -17.93
N TYR A 249 14.11 -4.02 -18.68
CA TYR A 249 14.77 -3.19 -19.68
C TYR A 249 14.27 -1.76 -19.61
N THR A 250 15.11 -0.82 -20.01
CA THR A 250 14.74 0.61 -20.12
C THR A 250 15.68 1.29 -21.12
N ARG A 251 15.10 2.18 -21.91
CA ARG A 251 15.87 3.02 -22.85
C ARG A 251 16.75 4.05 -22.13
N PHE A 252 16.34 4.48 -20.93
CA PHE A 252 17.03 5.51 -20.15
C PHE A 252 17.46 4.99 -18.77
N PRO A 253 18.49 4.11 -18.69
CA PRO A 253 18.91 3.48 -17.43
C PRO A 253 19.48 4.47 -16.41
N SER A 254 19.92 5.66 -16.83
CA SER A 254 20.33 6.72 -15.91
C SER A 254 19.16 7.41 -15.21
N LEU A 255 18.00 7.49 -15.86
CA LEU A 255 16.78 8.11 -15.34
C LEU A 255 15.92 7.13 -14.54
N LEU A 256 15.78 5.89 -15.03
CA LEU A 256 14.94 4.84 -14.49
C LEU A 256 15.80 3.65 -13.98
N LYS A 257 16.63 3.93 -12.98
CA LYS A 257 17.49 2.90 -12.36
C LYS A 257 16.66 1.90 -11.56
N MET A 258 17.10 0.64 -11.56
CA MET A 258 16.65 -0.31 -10.55
C MET A 258 17.04 0.18 -9.16
N VAL A 259 16.07 0.14 -8.24
CA VAL A 259 16.26 0.55 -6.85
C VAL A 259 16.80 -0.63 -6.04
N LYS A 260 17.79 -0.39 -5.20
CA LYS A 260 18.28 -1.44 -4.28
C LYS A 260 17.21 -1.75 -3.24
N PRO A 261 17.07 -3.03 -2.82
CA PRO A 261 16.08 -3.42 -1.81
C PRO A 261 16.21 -2.66 -0.49
N ASP A 262 17.44 -2.32 -0.09
CA ASP A 262 17.73 -1.56 1.11
C ASP A 262 17.23 -0.11 1.02
N ASP A 263 17.49 0.57 -0.10
CA ASP A 263 17.01 1.93 -0.36
C ASP A 263 15.48 1.98 -0.47
N ALA A 264 14.89 0.95 -1.08
CA ALA A 264 13.43 0.82 -1.17
C ALA A 264 12.82 0.64 0.22
N ALA A 265 13.39 -0.22 1.06
CA ALA A 265 12.94 -0.42 2.43
C ALA A 265 13.04 0.87 3.26
N ALA A 266 14.14 1.61 3.15
CA ALA A 266 14.31 2.89 3.82
C ALA A 266 13.25 3.91 3.40
N ALA A 267 12.93 3.99 2.11
CA ALA A 267 11.91 4.89 1.59
C ALA A 267 10.49 4.51 2.05
N ILE A 268 10.19 3.20 2.14
CA ILE A 268 8.90 2.70 2.65
C ILE A 268 8.74 3.07 4.12
N ILE A 269 9.78 2.84 4.93
CA ILE A 269 9.79 3.15 6.37
C ILE A 269 9.64 4.67 6.59
N ASP A 270 10.36 5.49 5.80
CA ASP A 270 10.23 6.95 5.87
C ASP A 270 8.80 7.40 5.55
N ALA A 271 8.18 6.87 4.48
CA ALA A 271 6.80 7.17 4.11
C ALA A 271 5.82 6.77 5.23
N GLN A 272 5.95 5.57 5.78
CA GLN A 272 5.12 5.10 6.89
C GLN A 272 5.30 5.97 8.14
N ARG A 273 6.53 6.28 8.55
CA ARG A 273 6.80 7.08 9.74
C ARG A 273 6.28 8.52 9.61
N ARG A 274 6.26 9.07 8.40
CA ARG A 274 5.68 10.40 8.10
C ARG A 274 4.16 10.37 7.92
N GLY A 275 3.56 9.19 7.87
CA GLY A 275 2.11 9.02 7.68
C GLY A 275 1.64 9.47 6.29
N LEU A 276 2.48 9.31 5.27
CA LEU A 276 2.10 9.61 3.89
C LEU A 276 1.03 8.62 3.43
N VAL A 277 -0.04 9.13 2.83
CA VAL A 277 -1.14 8.29 2.32
C VAL A 277 -0.68 7.47 1.12
N GLU A 278 0.07 8.09 0.21
CA GLU A 278 0.64 7.45 -0.97
C GLU A 278 2.10 7.85 -1.13
N ALA A 279 2.94 6.91 -1.58
CA ALA A 279 4.32 7.20 -1.94
C ALA A 279 4.81 6.28 -3.06
N SER A 280 5.56 6.81 -4.01
CA SER A 280 6.27 6.00 -5.02
C SER A 280 7.76 5.95 -4.76
N ILE A 281 8.41 4.94 -5.31
CA ILE A 281 9.85 4.77 -5.23
C ILE A 281 10.38 4.52 -6.64
N PRO A 282 11.05 5.51 -7.25
CA PRO A 282 11.37 6.89 -6.79
C PRO A 282 10.14 7.81 -6.59
N LYS A 283 10.29 8.83 -5.72
CA LYS A 283 9.18 9.72 -5.29
C LYS A 283 8.48 10.45 -6.44
N TYR A 284 9.21 10.88 -7.46
CA TYR A 284 8.67 11.67 -8.59
C TYR A 284 7.66 10.89 -9.45
N LEU A 285 7.74 9.54 -9.44
CA LEU A 285 6.86 8.71 -10.25
C LEU A 285 5.39 8.79 -9.83
N LEU A 286 5.09 9.05 -8.56
CA LEU A 286 3.71 9.25 -8.10
C LEU A 286 3.07 10.44 -8.83
N TYR A 287 3.74 11.58 -8.82
CA TYR A 287 3.23 12.81 -9.43
C TYR A 287 3.16 12.71 -10.95
N LEU A 288 4.20 12.15 -11.56
CA LEU A 288 4.28 11.94 -13.00
C LEU A 288 3.13 11.03 -13.49
N ASN A 289 2.93 9.89 -12.85
CA ASN A 289 1.87 8.96 -13.23
C ASN A 289 0.47 9.53 -12.95
N THR A 290 0.28 10.25 -11.84
CA THR A 290 -0.99 10.93 -11.55
C THR A 290 -1.30 11.97 -12.62
N TRP A 291 -0.31 12.73 -13.07
CA TRP A 291 -0.46 13.71 -14.15
C TRP A 291 -0.87 13.03 -15.46
N PHE A 292 -0.15 11.95 -15.87
CA PHE A 292 -0.47 11.23 -17.11
C PHE A 292 -1.86 10.58 -17.09
N ARG A 293 -2.32 10.09 -15.94
CA ARG A 293 -3.67 9.51 -15.81
C ARG A 293 -4.80 10.52 -16.06
N ASN A 294 -4.56 11.80 -15.86
CA ASN A 294 -5.50 12.86 -16.15
C ASN A 294 -5.42 13.38 -17.60
N MET A 295 -4.46 12.88 -18.39
CA MET A 295 -4.34 13.19 -19.83
C MET A 295 -5.11 12.16 -20.67
N PRO A 296 -5.42 12.49 -21.94
CA PRO A 296 -5.93 11.50 -22.89
C PRO A 296 -5.00 10.27 -22.92
N LEU A 297 -5.57 9.07 -22.93
CA LEU A 297 -4.85 7.79 -22.86
C LEU A 297 -3.66 7.73 -23.83
N ARG A 298 -3.84 8.25 -25.05
CA ARG A 298 -2.80 8.25 -26.09
C ARG A 298 -1.53 8.99 -25.68
N VAL A 299 -1.65 10.08 -24.90
CA VAL A 299 -0.46 10.81 -24.38
C VAL A 299 0.38 9.93 -23.46
N GLY A 300 -0.25 9.16 -22.58
CA GLY A 300 0.44 8.21 -21.71
C GLY A 300 1.09 7.07 -22.51
N GLN A 301 0.43 6.59 -23.57
CA GLN A 301 0.99 5.56 -24.46
C GLN A 301 2.23 6.06 -25.21
N GLU A 302 2.16 7.22 -25.86
CA GLU A 302 3.31 7.84 -26.55
C GLU A 302 4.50 8.10 -25.60
N PHE A 303 4.19 8.49 -24.35
CA PHE A 303 5.23 8.64 -23.33
C PHE A 303 5.84 7.30 -22.91
N GLY A 304 5.01 6.26 -22.77
CA GLY A 304 5.47 4.90 -22.52
C GLY A 304 6.39 4.38 -23.63
N ASP A 305 6.02 4.63 -24.90
CA ASP A 305 6.83 4.26 -26.07
C ASP A 305 8.15 5.06 -26.14
N LEU A 306 8.12 6.35 -25.73
CA LEU A 306 9.33 7.15 -25.62
C LEU A 306 10.30 6.59 -24.57
N LEU A 307 9.79 6.21 -23.41
CA LEU A 307 10.60 5.66 -22.31
C LEU A 307 11.10 4.24 -22.64
N ASP A 308 10.36 3.50 -23.42
CA ASP A 308 10.61 2.09 -23.78
C ASP A 308 11.16 1.32 -22.57
N THR A 309 10.33 1.21 -21.54
CA THR A 309 10.68 0.57 -20.28
C THR A 309 9.68 -0.51 -19.92
N GLY A 310 10.16 -1.62 -19.37
CA GLY A 310 9.29 -2.73 -19.02
C GLY A 310 10.04 -3.99 -18.62
N LEU A 311 9.34 -5.11 -18.77
CA LEU A 311 9.87 -6.46 -18.52
C LEU A 311 9.75 -7.29 -19.79
N GLN A 312 10.75 -8.14 -20.04
CA GLN A 312 10.64 -9.20 -21.03
C GLN A 312 9.89 -10.38 -20.43
N SER A 313 9.28 -11.20 -21.29
CA SER A 313 8.61 -12.43 -20.84
C SER A 313 9.60 -13.38 -20.14
N ASP A 314 9.12 -14.10 -19.15
CA ASP A 314 9.85 -15.16 -18.44
C ASP A 314 9.92 -16.47 -19.24
N LEU A 315 9.16 -16.56 -20.36
CA LEU A 315 9.14 -17.70 -21.30
C LEU A 315 10.27 -17.61 -22.31
#